data_a4c2a6985b86cf778ca90b8754d8a58e
#
_entry.id   a4c2a6985b86cf778ca90b8754d8a58e
#
_cell.length_a   1.000
_cell.length_b   1.000
_cell.length_c   1.000
_cell.angle_alpha   90.00
_cell.angle_beta   90.00
_cell.angle_gamma   90.00
#
_symmetry.space_group_name_H-M   'P 1'
#
loop_
_entity.id
_entity.type
_entity.pdbx_description
1 polymer ?
#
loop_
_entity_poly.entity_id
_entity_poly.type
_entity_poly.pdbx_seq_one_letter_code
_entity_poly.pdbx_strand_id
1 'polypeptide(L)' 'MKKKNNTKISYDSDADVLSLESTGRTVIDHAEEMGNLVVHFSKQNKPVLVEILDASALFKDQPKSLRTTIRNTFAIA' A
#
# COMPACT_ATOMS: atom_id res chain seq x y z
N MET A 1 -17.22 -3.75 -16.25
CA MET A 1 -16.98 -3.85 -15.80
C MET A 1 -16.43 -3.96 -15.27
N LYS A 2 -15.93 -4.02 -15.03
CA LYS A 2 -15.45 -4.00 -14.41
C LYS A 2 -14.56 -4.44 -13.97
N LYS A 3 -13.93 -4.29 -14.07
CA LYS A 3 -13.01 -4.82 -13.53
C LYS A 3 -12.68 -4.52 -12.24
N LYS A 4 -12.27 -5.12 -11.53
CA LYS A 4 -12.04 -4.74 -10.35
C LYS A 4 -10.72 -4.83 -9.96
N ASN A 5 -10.30 -3.89 -9.36
CA ASN A 5 -8.99 -3.80 -8.85
C ASN A 5 -9.01 -4.42 -7.51
N ASN A 6 -8.38 -5.47 -7.35
CA ASN A 6 -8.42 -6.25 -6.13
C ASN A 6 -7.28 -5.85 -5.20
N THR A 7 -7.42 -4.69 -4.61
CA THR A 7 -6.43 -4.20 -3.66
C THR A 7 -7.02 -4.26 -2.26
N LYS A 8 -6.28 -4.90 -1.38
CA LYS A 8 -6.68 -5.00 0.01
C LYS A 8 -5.85 -4.03 0.83
N ILE A 9 -6.51 -3.20 1.62
CA ILE A 9 -5.83 -2.23 2.47
C ILE A 9 -6.01 -2.67 3.91
N SER A 10 -4.91 -2.72 4.66
CA SER A 10 -4.99 -3.08 6.06
C SER A 10 -3.98 -2.26 6.85
N TYR A 11 -4.28 -2.08 8.13
CA TYR A 11 -3.40 -1.31 9.01
C TYR A 11 -3.16 -2.10 10.28
N ASP A 12 -1.89 -2.28 10.60
CA ASP A 12 -1.48 -2.95 11.82
C ASP A 12 -1.10 -1.88 12.84
N SER A 13 -1.96 -1.67 13.82
CA SER A 13 -1.73 -0.59 14.78
C SER A 13 -0.58 -0.88 15.72
N ASP A 14 -0.27 -2.14 15.95
CA ASP A 14 0.85 -2.48 16.82
C ASP A 14 2.18 -2.15 16.17
N ALA A 15 2.30 -2.44 14.89
CA ALA A 15 3.53 -2.18 14.15
C ALA A 15 3.51 -0.81 13.48
N ASP A 16 2.33 -0.18 13.42
CA ASP A 16 2.15 1.10 12.73
C ASP A 16 2.52 0.98 11.25
N VAL A 17 1.99 -0.06 10.62
CA VAL A 17 2.25 -0.34 9.21
C VAL A 17 0.95 -0.36 8.44
N LEU A 18 0.89 0.43 7.38
CA LEU A 18 -0.23 0.41 6.47
C LEU A 18 0.17 -0.43 5.26
N SER A 19 -0.64 -1.40 4.91
CA SER A 19 -0.35 -2.32 3.82
C SER A 19 -1.39 -2.22 2.73
N LEU A 20 -0.91 -2.23 1.49
CA LEU A 20 -1.76 -2.22 0.32
C LEU A 20 -1.35 -3.44 -0.49
N GLU A 21 -2.23 -4.40 -0.56
CA GLU A 21 -1.87 -5.69 -1.12
C GLU A 21 -2.77 -6.07 -2.29
N SER A 22 -2.14 -6.57 -3.36
CA SER A 22 -2.89 -7.14 -4.45
C SER A 22 -3.42 -8.50 -4.02
N THR A 23 -4.69 -8.75 -4.27
CA THR A 23 -5.30 -9.98 -3.81
C THR A 23 -5.19 -11.11 -4.82
N GLY A 24 -4.46 -10.90 -5.91
CA GLY A 24 -4.24 -11.96 -6.87
C GLY A 24 -3.25 -12.98 -6.34
N ARG A 25 -3.00 -13.99 -7.14
CA ARG A 25 -2.08 -15.05 -6.72
C ARG A 25 -0.67 -14.80 -7.18
N THR A 26 -0.21 -13.62 -7.06
CA THR A 26 1.11 -13.26 -7.53
C THR A 26 2.14 -13.54 -6.47
N VAL A 27 3.20 -14.22 -6.83
CA VAL A 27 4.28 -14.54 -5.91
C VAL A 27 5.25 -13.38 -5.85
N ILE A 28 5.70 -13.05 -4.66
CA ILE A 28 6.67 -11.98 -4.48
C ILE A 28 8.05 -12.52 -4.83
N ASP A 29 8.76 -11.77 -5.66
CA ASP A 29 10.09 -12.13 -6.08
C ASP A 29 11.15 -11.33 -5.32
N HIS A 30 10.95 -10.04 -5.18
CA HIS A 30 11.93 -9.17 -4.51
C HIS A 30 11.24 -7.95 -3.95
N ALA A 31 11.96 -7.21 -3.11
CA ALA A 31 11.42 -6.02 -2.49
C ALA A 31 12.46 -4.90 -2.56
N GLU A 32 11.96 -3.67 -2.58
CA GLU A 32 12.81 -2.49 -2.54
C GLU A 32 12.33 -1.57 -1.44
N GLU A 33 13.27 -0.95 -0.76
CA GLU A 33 12.96 -0.01 0.30
C GLU A 33 13.29 1.41 -0.13
N MET A 34 12.36 2.32 0.15
CA MET A 34 12.56 3.72 -0.15
C MET A 34 12.06 4.50 1.06
N GLY A 35 12.98 4.90 1.93
CA GLY A 35 12.60 5.55 3.17
C GLY A 35 11.78 4.59 4.01
N ASN A 36 10.57 5.00 4.36
CA ASN A 36 9.69 4.15 5.13
C ASN A 36 8.68 3.41 4.25
N LEU A 37 8.99 3.29 2.98
CA LEU A 37 8.14 2.59 2.03
C LEU A 37 8.85 1.32 1.59
N VAL A 38 8.17 0.19 1.67
CA VAL A 38 8.71 -1.08 1.19
C VAL A 38 7.76 -1.60 0.12
N VAL A 39 8.28 -1.82 -1.07
CA VAL A 39 7.47 -2.31 -2.18
C VAL A 39 7.95 -3.70 -2.57
N HIS A 40 7.04 -4.65 -2.58
CA HIS A 40 7.33 -6.02 -2.96
C HIS A 40 6.85 -6.25 -4.38
N PHE A 41 7.72 -6.80 -5.21
CA PHE A 41 7.46 -6.97 -6.63
C PHE A 41 7.39 -8.42 -7.05
N SER A 42 6.64 -8.68 -8.12
CA SER A 42 6.66 -9.98 -8.76
C SER A 42 7.87 -10.07 -9.69
N LYS A 43 8.04 -11.22 -10.33
CA LYS A 43 9.11 -11.39 -11.30
C LYS A 43 8.98 -10.45 -12.48
N GLN A 44 7.74 -10.04 -12.79
CA GLN A 44 7.49 -9.13 -13.88
C GLN A 44 7.61 -7.67 -13.44
N ASN A 45 8.13 -7.45 -12.23
CA ASN A 45 8.30 -6.10 -11.68
C ASN A 45 6.98 -5.37 -11.47
N LYS A 46 5.94 -6.13 -11.17
CA LYS A 46 4.65 -5.52 -10.81
C LYS A 46 4.55 -5.44 -9.31
N PRO A 47 4.09 -4.32 -8.76
CA PRO A 47 3.94 -4.22 -7.32
C PRO A 47 2.86 -5.19 -6.83
N VAL A 48 3.20 -5.97 -5.82
CA VAL A 48 2.28 -6.92 -5.23
C VAL A 48 1.83 -6.46 -3.86
N LEU A 49 2.76 -5.88 -3.11
CA LEU A 49 2.47 -5.45 -1.75
C LEU A 49 3.27 -4.18 -1.47
N VAL A 50 2.61 -3.18 -0.93
CA VAL A 50 3.28 -1.95 -0.52
C VAL A 50 3.04 -1.80 0.97
N GLU A 51 4.13 -1.61 1.72
CA GLU A 51 4.05 -1.39 3.15
C GLU A 51 4.58 -0.01 3.47
N ILE A 52 3.80 0.74 4.24
CA ILE A 52 4.20 2.06 4.68
C ILE A 52 4.47 1.97 6.17
N LEU A 53 5.73 2.12 6.54
CA LEU A 53 6.16 2.03 7.93
C LEU A 53 5.96 3.38 8.60
N ASP A 54 5.70 3.35 9.90
CA ASP A 54 5.44 4.58 10.65
C ASP A 54 4.29 5.36 10.01
N ALA A 55 3.23 4.65 9.68
CA ALA A 55 2.14 5.23 8.90
C ALA A 55 1.44 6.36 9.64
N SER A 56 1.36 6.27 10.96
CA SER A 56 0.68 7.32 11.72
C SER A 56 1.42 8.65 11.61
N ALA A 57 2.75 8.61 11.52
CA ALA A 57 3.52 9.84 11.37
C ALA A 57 3.22 10.50 10.02
N LEU A 58 3.05 9.69 9.00
CA LEU A 58 2.72 10.22 7.69
C LEU A 58 1.40 11.00 7.74
N PHE A 59 0.39 10.43 8.35
CA PHE A 59 -0.90 11.09 8.42
C PHE A 59 -0.93 12.23 9.41
N LYS A 60 -0.13 12.13 10.46
CA LYS A 60 -0.09 13.15 11.49
C LYS A 60 0.47 14.46 10.95
N ASP A 61 1.49 14.38 10.11
CA ASP A 61 2.16 15.56 9.59
C ASP A 61 1.58 16.07 8.29
N GLN A 62 0.56 15.42 7.77
CA GLN A 62 0.02 15.78 6.48
C GLN A 62 -1.39 16.34 6.61
N PRO A 63 -1.76 17.22 5.69
CA PRO A 63 -3.09 17.78 5.74
C PRO A 63 -4.14 16.72 5.45
N LYS A 64 -5.35 17.02 5.90
CA LYS A 64 -6.45 16.13 5.67
C LYS A 64 -6.64 15.80 4.19
N SER A 65 -6.32 16.75 3.32
CA SER A 65 -6.46 16.52 1.89
C SER A 65 -5.61 15.38 1.39
N LEU A 66 -4.42 15.20 1.98
CA LEU A 66 -3.57 14.11 1.56
C LEU A 66 -4.18 12.76 1.93
N ARG A 67 -4.76 12.68 3.14
CA ARG A 67 -5.42 11.44 3.55
C ARG A 67 -6.59 11.12 2.62
N THR A 68 -7.33 12.14 2.25
CA THR A 68 -8.46 11.96 1.35
C THR A 68 -7.98 11.48 -0.01
N THR A 69 -6.89 12.07 -0.51
CA THR A 69 -6.33 11.67 -1.79
C THR A 69 -5.89 10.21 -1.77
N ILE A 70 -5.20 9.81 -0.71
CA ILE A 70 -4.75 8.43 -0.60
C ILE A 70 -5.94 7.49 -0.55
N ARG A 71 -6.93 7.84 0.25
CA ARG A 71 -8.12 7.00 0.36
C ARG A 71 -8.81 6.86 -0.99
N ASN A 72 -8.97 7.95 -1.70
CA ASN A 72 -9.67 7.91 -2.98
C ASN A 72 -8.88 7.13 -4.02
N THR A 73 -7.57 7.28 -4.01
CA THR A 73 -6.73 6.61 -4.98
C THR A 73 -6.82 5.09 -4.83
N PHE A 74 -6.82 4.59 -3.60
CA PHE A 74 -6.81 3.16 -3.38
C PHE A 74 -8.19 2.56 -3.17
N ALA A 75 -9.14 3.35 -2.69
CA ALA A 75 -10.46 2.82 -2.41
C ALA A 75 -11.34 2.73 -3.65
N ILE A 76 -11.06 3.56 -4.61
CA ILE A 76 -11.84 3.56 -5.83
C ILE A 76 -11.57 2.32 -6.63
N ALA A 77 -10.42 1.82 -6.48
CA ALA A 77 -9.96 0.73 -7.31
C ALA A 77 -10.89 -0.46 -7.25
#